data_ada4afa5669fbafb838e2e7352115e9c
#
_entry.id   ada4afa5669fbafb838e2e7352115e9c
#
_cell.length_a   1.000
_cell.length_b   1.000
_cell.length_c   1.000
_cell.angle_alpha   90.00
_cell.angle_beta   90.00
_cell.angle_gamma   90.00
#
_symmetry.space_group_name_H-M   'P 1'
#
loop_
_entity.id
_entity.type
_entity.pdbx_description
1 polymer ?
#
loop_
_entity_poly.entity_id
_entity_poly.type
_entity_poly.pdbx_seq_one_letter_code
_entity_poly.pdbx_strand_id
1 'polypeptide(L)'
;MDINTSDGSSADPVAVAIRSLRTMATGGRSDFDVVFHPDAVNRENKVQPPSSRVPGPAGFHATALWLRAAFAGLHYEIHHALTDGDLVAVNSTMTGRHVARFVLYRDDGEVDTAFPPTGKSFAMAQTHWFRIQDGQVIEHWAVRDDLGQAKQLGWLPPSPTYLIRMAITKRRVKRGKGEERHGTHLLP
;
A
#
# COMPACT_ATOMS: atom_id res chain seq x y z
N MET A 1 2.85 -49.63 -16.48
CA MET A 1 1.80 -48.59 -16.59
C MET A 1 2.01 -47.65 -15.46
N ASP A 2 3.00 -46.76 -15.64
CA ASP A 2 3.49 -45.88 -14.56
C ASP A 2 2.62 -44.62 -14.55
N ILE A 3 1.87 -44.49 -13.44
CA ILE A 3 1.10 -43.27 -13.18
C ILE A 3 2.09 -42.24 -12.64
N ASN A 4 2.53 -41.34 -13.53
CA ASN A 4 3.34 -40.18 -13.18
C ASN A 4 2.43 -39.16 -12.47
N THR A 5 2.33 -39.24 -11.16
CA THR A 5 1.72 -38.21 -10.32
C THR A 5 2.75 -37.12 -10.06
N SER A 6 2.93 -36.21 -11.01
CA SER A 6 3.55 -34.90 -10.74
C SER A 6 2.50 -34.00 -10.09
N ASP A 7 2.21 -34.26 -8.83
CA ASP A 7 1.44 -33.37 -7.97
C ASP A 7 2.38 -32.24 -7.51
N GLY A 8 2.66 -31.31 -8.40
CA GLY A 8 3.19 -30.01 -8.06
C GLY A 8 2.07 -29.21 -7.44
N SER A 9 1.87 -29.30 -6.13
CA SER A 9 0.93 -28.47 -5.38
C SER A 9 1.24 -27.01 -5.66
N SER A 10 0.65 -26.47 -6.72
CA SER A 10 0.59 -25.03 -6.96
C SER A 10 -0.10 -24.39 -5.77
N ALA A 11 0.56 -23.46 -5.11
CA ALA A 11 -0.05 -22.75 -3.98
C ALA A 11 -1.40 -22.18 -4.39
N ASP A 12 -2.44 -22.39 -3.56
CA ASP A 12 -3.79 -21.89 -3.80
C ASP A 12 -3.76 -20.37 -4.07
N PRO A 13 -4.17 -19.90 -5.28
CA PRO A 13 -4.10 -18.49 -5.66
C PRO A 13 -4.85 -17.58 -4.66
N VAL A 14 -5.99 -18.04 -4.12
CA VAL A 14 -6.76 -17.30 -3.12
C VAL A 14 -5.96 -17.15 -1.83
N ALA A 15 -5.30 -18.20 -1.38
CA ALA A 15 -4.46 -18.14 -0.18
C ALA A 15 -3.28 -17.16 -0.35
N VAL A 16 -2.65 -17.13 -1.53
CA VAL A 16 -1.58 -16.17 -1.87
C VAL A 16 -2.10 -14.73 -1.84
N ALA A 17 -3.24 -14.45 -2.47
CA ALA A 17 -3.85 -13.12 -2.50
C ALA A 17 -4.21 -12.62 -1.08
N ILE A 18 -4.83 -13.45 -0.26
CA ILE A 18 -5.15 -13.11 1.14
C ILE A 18 -3.87 -12.90 1.96
N ARG A 19 -2.86 -13.75 1.78
CA ARG A 19 -1.57 -13.60 2.43
C ARG A 19 -0.91 -12.26 2.08
N SER A 20 -1.01 -11.81 0.81
CA SER A 20 -0.45 -10.53 0.39
C SER A 20 -1.04 -9.36 1.18
N LEU A 21 -2.36 -9.30 1.39
CA LEU A 21 -3.02 -8.26 2.18
C LEU A 21 -2.57 -8.28 3.65
N ARG A 22 -2.44 -9.48 4.24
CA ARG A 22 -1.92 -9.63 5.61
C ARG A 22 -0.47 -9.17 5.71
N THR A 23 0.37 -9.50 4.73
CA THR A 23 1.76 -9.06 4.63
C THR A 23 1.83 -7.53 4.50
N MET A 24 0.95 -6.90 3.75
CA MET A 24 0.84 -5.44 3.68
C MET A 24 0.53 -4.82 5.06
N ALA A 25 -0.28 -5.47 5.90
CA ALA A 25 -0.61 -4.96 7.23
C ALA A 25 0.54 -5.12 8.25
N THR A 26 1.21 -6.28 8.28
CA THR A 26 2.12 -6.62 9.39
C THR A 26 3.42 -7.33 9.00
N GLY A 27 3.58 -7.74 7.74
CA GLY A 27 4.74 -8.53 7.28
C GLY A 27 6.08 -7.78 7.41
N GLY A 28 7.14 -8.51 7.72
CA GLY A 28 8.52 -8.04 7.66
C GLY A 28 9.05 -8.05 6.21
N ARG A 29 10.27 -7.53 5.98
CA ARG A 29 10.85 -7.43 4.62
C ARG A 29 10.90 -8.78 3.90
N SER A 30 11.33 -9.83 4.57
CA SER A 30 11.42 -11.19 4.00
C SER A 30 10.08 -11.80 3.60
N ASP A 31 8.99 -11.41 4.27
CA ASP A 31 7.65 -11.91 3.91
C ASP A 31 7.21 -11.42 2.53
N PHE A 32 7.67 -10.22 2.12
CA PHE A 32 7.42 -9.69 0.79
C PHE A 32 8.14 -10.49 -0.29
N ASP A 33 9.36 -10.95 -0.04
CA ASP A 33 10.12 -11.78 -1.00
C ASP A 33 9.46 -13.14 -1.24
N VAL A 34 8.71 -13.65 -0.26
CA VAL A 34 7.96 -14.90 -0.39
C VAL A 34 6.66 -14.71 -1.16
N VAL A 35 5.98 -13.57 -0.97
CA VAL A 35 4.61 -13.35 -1.47
C VAL A 35 4.59 -12.70 -2.85
N PHE A 36 5.54 -11.81 -3.15
CA PHE A 36 5.55 -11.04 -4.40
C PHE A 36 6.66 -11.49 -5.32
N HIS A 37 6.31 -11.69 -6.59
CA HIS A 37 7.28 -12.02 -7.64
C HIS A 37 8.30 -10.86 -7.81
N PRO A 38 9.58 -11.15 -8.18
CA PRO A 38 10.57 -10.10 -8.40
C PRO A 38 10.15 -9.01 -9.37
N ASP A 39 9.34 -9.33 -10.37
CA ASP A 39 8.82 -8.41 -11.38
C ASP A 39 7.39 -7.94 -11.09
N ALA A 40 6.88 -8.14 -9.87
CA ALA A 40 5.51 -7.79 -9.51
C ALA A 40 5.22 -6.30 -9.71
N VAL A 41 4.10 -5.99 -10.36
CA VAL A 41 3.66 -4.63 -10.65
C VAL A 41 2.49 -4.22 -9.76
N ASN A 42 2.63 -3.08 -9.07
CA ASN A 42 1.56 -2.42 -8.35
C ASN A 42 1.00 -1.26 -9.19
N ARG A 43 -0.20 -1.39 -9.74
CA ARG A 43 -0.84 -0.33 -10.54
C ARG A 43 -1.39 0.83 -9.70
N GLU A 44 -1.39 0.70 -8.36
CA GLU A 44 -1.92 1.69 -7.42
C GLU A 44 -0.85 2.66 -6.88
N ASN A 45 0.36 2.67 -7.45
CA ASN A 45 1.50 3.37 -6.88
C ASN A 45 1.70 4.83 -7.33
N LYS A 46 0.80 5.40 -8.14
CA LYS A 46 0.95 6.75 -8.74
C LYS A 46 1.14 7.86 -7.71
N VAL A 47 0.33 7.84 -6.64
CA VAL A 47 0.36 8.87 -5.57
C VAL A 47 1.25 8.49 -4.39
N GLN A 48 1.94 7.36 -4.49
CA GLN A 48 2.80 6.83 -3.44
C GLN A 48 4.23 7.39 -3.54
N PRO A 49 5.08 7.21 -2.51
CA PRO A 49 6.46 7.67 -2.59
C PRO A 49 7.22 7.00 -3.75
N PRO A 50 8.26 7.64 -4.31
CA PRO A 50 9.04 7.09 -5.41
C PRO A 50 9.60 5.67 -5.14
N SER A 51 9.95 5.37 -3.89
CA SER A 51 10.41 4.03 -3.49
C SER A 51 9.37 2.92 -3.65
N SER A 52 8.09 3.26 -3.69
CA SER A 52 6.98 2.29 -3.92
C SER A 52 6.74 2.01 -5.40
N ARG A 53 7.38 2.75 -6.30
CA ARG A 53 7.15 2.68 -7.75
C ARG A 53 8.06 1.70 -8.47
N VAL A 54 9.01 1.11 -7.76
CA VAL A 54 9.85 0.05 -8.29
C VAL A 54 9.07 -1.28 -8.32
N PRO A 55 9.30 -2.16 -9.30
CA PRO A 55 8.67 -3.46 -9.33
C PRO A 55 9.15 -4.36 -8.18
N GLY A 56 8.42 -5.43 -7.97
CA GLY A 56 8.76 -6.50 -7.06
C GLY A 56 8.57 -6.20 -5.57
N PRO A 57 9.06 -7.10 -4.71
CA PRO A 57 8.87 -7.07 -3.26
C PRO A 57 9.29 -5.76 -2.60
N ALA A 58 10.33 -5.09 -3.13
CA ALA A 58 10.83 -3.83 -2.59
C ALA A 58 9.78 -2.70 -2.70
N GLY A 59 9.09 -2.58 -3.85
CA GLY A 59 8.06 -1.57 -4.07
C GLY A 59 6.84 -1.80 -3.18
N PHE A 60 6.38 -3.05 -3.06
CA PHE A 60 5.27 -3.41 -2.18
C PHE A 60 5.61 -3.19 -0.69
N HIS A 61 6.82 -3.53 -0.27
CA HIS A 61 7.29 -3.25 1.09
C HIS A 61 7.33 -1.75 1.38
N ALA A 62 7.82 -0.94 0.44
CA ALA A 62 7.82 0.53 0.58
C ALA A 62 6.39 1.09 0.67
N THR A 63 5.42 0.55 -0.10
CA THR A 63 3.99 0.87 0.05
C THR A 63 3.48 0.55 1.45
N ALA A 64 3.80 -0.64 1.97
CA ALA A 64 3.38 -1.05 3.31
C ALA A 64 3.96 -0.13 4.39
N LEU A 65 5.23 0.21 4.31
CA LEU A 65 5.86 1.14 5.25
C LEU A 65 5.23 2.53 5.19
N TRP A 66 4.91 3.03 4.00
CA TRP A 66 4.24 4.32 3.82
C TRP A 66 2.84 4.35 4.47
N LEU A 67 2.04 3.28 4.30
CA LEU A 67 0.73 3.16 4.94
C LEU A 67 0.86 3.04 6.46
N ARG A 68 1.74 2.15 6.96
CA ARG A 68 1.94 1.89 8.38
C ARG A 68 2.52 3.10 9.13
N ALA A 69 3.32 3.92 8.45
CA ALA A 69 3.84 5.17 9.03
C ALA A 69 2.73 6.17 9.35
N ALA A 70 1.65 6.20 8.57
CA ALA A 70 0.53 7.12 8.74
C ALA A 70 -0.60 6.56 9.59
N PHE A 71 -0.84 5.24 9.51
CA PHE A 71 -2.00 4.57 10.09
C PHE A 71 -1.58 3.47 11.06
N ALA A 72 -1.92 3.62 12.33
CA ALA A 72 -1.73 2.57 13.33
C ALA A 72 -2.85 1.53 13.26
N GLY A 73 -2.49 0.28 13.58
CA GLY A 73 -3.45 -0.83 13.66
C GLY A 73 -4.08 -1.17 12.31
N LEU A 74 -3.32 -1.08 11.20
CA LEU A 74 -3.80 -1.51 9.90
C LEU A 74 -4.21 -2.99 9.95
N HIS A 75 -5.42 -3.25 9.47
CA HIS A 75 -5.99 -4.58 9.40
C HIS A 75 -6.88 -4.71 8.17
N TYR A 76 -6.90 -5.90 7.56
CA TYR A 76 -7.79 -6.25 6.46
C TYR A 76 -8.74 -7.36 6.92
N GLU A 77 -10.02 -7.02 7.05
CA GLU A 77 -11.09 -8.00 7.22
C GLU A 77 -11.52 -8.50 5.84
N ILE A 78 -11.32 -9.79 5.59
CA ILE A 78 -11.65 -10.42 4.30
C ILE A 78 -13.10 -10.88 4.35
N HIS A 79 -13.90 -10.45 3.38
CA HIS A 79 -15.31 -10.83 3.26
C HIS A 79 -15.53 -11.92 2.23
N HIS A 80 -14.96 -11.73 1.02
CA HIS A 80 -15.09 -12.65 -0.10
C HIS A 80 -13.78 -12.74 -0.87
N ALA A 81 -13.49 -13.93 -1.40
CA ALA A 81 -12.42 -14.13 -2.37
C ALA A 81 -12.92 -15.06 -3.46
N LEU A 82 -12.68 -14.68 -4.71
CA LEU A 82 -13.08 -15.41 -5.91
C LEU A 82 -11.86 -15.54 -6.81
N THR A 83 -11.80 -16.65 -7.57
CA THR A 83 -10.72 -16.88 -8.53
C THR A 83 -11.30 -17.31 -9.89
N ASP A 84 -10.61 -16.86 -10.94
CA ASP A 84 -10.79 -17.29 -12.32
C ASP A 84 -9.40 -17.56 -12.91
N GLY A 85 -8.97 -18.81 -12.87
CA GLY A 85 -7.61 -19.20 -13.23
C GLY A 85 -6.54 -18.54 -12.32
N ASP A 86 -5.70 -17.73 -12.92
CA ASP A 86 -4.63 -16.98 -12.24
C ASP A 86 -5.09 -15.63 -11.63
N LEU A 87 -6.32 -15.21 -11.96
CA LEU A 87 -6.90 -13.94 -11.50
C LEU A 87 -7.71 -14.15 -10.22
N VAL A 88 -7.38 -13.40 -9.18
CA VAL A 88 -8.08 -13.44 -7.88
C VAL A 88 -8.64 -12.08 -7.53
N ALA A 89 -9.92 -12.04 -7.14
CA ALA A 89 -10.56 -10.88 -6.55
C ALA A 89 -10.77 -11.09 -5.05
N VAL A 90 -10.36 -10.14 -4.22
CA VAL A 90 -10.55 -10.17 -2.76
C VAL A 90 -11.31 -8.93 -2.32
N ASN A 91 -12.55 -9.12 -1.87
CA ASN A 91 -13.34 -8.06 -1.24
C ASN A 91 -13.01 -8.00 0.26
N SER A 92 -12.70 -6.81 0.76
CA SER A 92 -12.25 -6.61 2.13
C SER A 92 -12.61 -5.23 2.67
N THR A 93 -12.52 -5.09 3.99
CA THR A 93 -12.51 -3.78 4.66
C THR A 93 -11.14 -3.55 5.27
N MET A 94 -10.46 -2.46 4.86
CA MET A 94 -9.25 -2.00 5.53
C MET A 94 -9.62 -1.06 6.67
N THR A 95 -9.09 -1.31 7.86
CA THR A 95 -9.26 -0.47 9.04
C THR A 95 -7.93 0.07 9.52
N GLY A 96 -7.98 1.19 10.25
CA GLY A 96 -6.81 1.80 10.87
C GLY A 96 -7.15 3.11 11.57
N ARG A 97 -6.17 3.69 12.25
CA ARG A 97 -6.27 5.00 12.90
C ARG A 97 -5.18 5.95 12.41
N HIS A 98 -5.54 7.13 11.94
CA HIS A 98 -4.63 8.13 11.40
C HIS A 98 -3.83 8.82 12.51
N VAL A 99 -2.59 8.40 12.71
CA VAL A 99 -1.73 8.81 13.84
C VAL A 99 -0.55 9.68 13.45
N ALA A 100 -0.13 9.65 12.17
CA ALA A 100 0.96 10.47 11.67
C ALA A 100 0.61 11.07 10.30
N ARG A 101 1.48 11.90 9.76
CA ARG A 101 1.25 12.55 8.46
C ARG A 101 1.12 11.51 7.34
N PHE A 102 0.08 11.64 6.51
CA PHE A 102 -0.09 10.87 5.28
C PHE A 102 0.25 11.76 4.09
N VAL A 103 1.24 11.37 3.29
CA VAL A 103 1.80 12.20 2.23
C VAL A 103 1.53 11.57 0.88
N LEU A 104 0.93 12.35 -0.03
CA LEU A 104 0.76 11.98 -1.42
C LEU A 104 1.83 12.67 -2.28
N TYR A 105 2.23 12.01 -3.34
CA TYR A 105 3.29 12.44 -4.24
C TYR A 105 2.78 12.55 -5.68
N ARG A 106 3.36 13.47 -6.44
CA ARG A 106 3.16 13.59 -7.88
C ARG A 106 4.04 12.59 -8.65
N ASP A 107 3.86 12.51 -9.96
CA ASP A 107 4.62 11.61 -10.81
C ASP A 107 6.14 11.93 -10.80
N ASP A 108 6.50 13.22 -10.66
CA ASP A 108 7.88 13.68 -10.50
C ASP A 108 8.52 13.37 -9.13
N GLY A 109 7.75 12.73 -8.23
CA GLY A 109 8.20 12.38 -6.87
C GLY A 109 8.14 13.53 -5.86
N GLU A 110 7.69 14.72 -6.28
CA GLU A 110 7.48 15.84 -5.39
C GLU A 110 6.21 15.66 -4.54
N VAL A 111 6.22 16.29 -3.35
CA VAL A 111 5.05 16.25 -2.47
C VAL A 111 3.89 17.00 -3.10
N ASP A 112 2.80 16.29 -3.36
CA ASP A 112 1.53 16.88 -3.77
C ASP A 112 0.74 17.39 -2.58
N THR A 113 0.34 16.49 -1.69
CA THR A 113 -0.51 16.79 -0.53
C THR A 113 0.05 16.13 0.72
N ALA A 114 -0.10 16.77 1.87
CA ALA A 114 0.27 16.20 3.16
C ALA A 114 -0.87 16.41 4.17
N PHE A 115 -1.49 15.30 4.57
CA PHE A 115 -2.56 15.29 5.57
C PHE A 115 -1.96 15.18 6.97
N PRO A 116 -2.14 16.18 7.84
CA PRO A 116 -1.73 16.06 9.24
C PRO A 116 -2.60 15.04 9.98
N PRO A 117 -2.07 14.37 11.03
CA PRO A 117 -2.81 13.37 11.77
C PRO A 117 -4.09 13.95 12.36
N THR A 118 -5.18 13.19 12.27
CA THR A 118 -6.49 13.55 12.82
C THR A 118 -6.83 12.79 14.09
N GLY A 119 -6.13 11.67 14.36
CA GLY A 119 -6.44 10.75 15.45
C GLY A 119 -7.67 9.89 15.22
N LYS A 120 -8.38 10.09 14.10
CA LYS A 120 -9.62 9.37 13.76
C LYS A 120 -9.32 7.99 13.19
N SER A 121 -10.24 7.05 13.42
CA SER A 121 -10.25 5.74 12.79
C SER A 121 -11.08 5.76 11.51
N PHE A 122 -10.83 4.77 10.65
CA PHE A 122 -11.60 4.54 9.43
C PHE A 122 -11.82 3.05 9.18
N ALA A 123 -12.86 2.77 8.41
CA ALA A 123 -13.14 1.47 7.81
C ALA A 123 -13.45 1.71 6.33
N MET A 124 -12.57 1.27 5.44
CA MET A 124 -12.65 1.52 4.00
C MET A 124 -12.95 0.23 3.26
N ALA A 125 -14.09 0.17 2.58
CA ALA A 125 -14.43 -0.93 1.70
C ALA A 125 -13.53 -0.91 0.45
N GLN A 126 -13.04 -2.07 0.03
CA GLN A 126 -12.19 -2.20 -1.13
C GLN A 126 -12.27 -3.61 -1.74
N THR A 127 -12.00 -3.68 -3.04
CA THR A 127 -11.81 -4.93 -3.76
C THR A 127 -10.45 -4.89 -4.43
N HIS A 128 -9.60 -5.81 -4.03
CA HIS A 128 -8.27 -6.01 -4.59
C HIS A 128 -8.32 -7.08 -5.67
N TRP A 129 -7.55 -6.87 -6.73
CA TRP A 129 -7.35 -7.80 -7.82
C TRP A 129 -5.90 -8.18 -7.89
N PHE A 130 -5.65 -9.46 -8.01
CA PHE A 130 -4.31 -10.05 -8.08
C PHE A 130 -4.21 -10.97 -9.27
N ARG A 131 -3.09 -10.92 -9.97
CA ARG A 131 -2.67 -12.00 -10.85
C ARG A 131 -1.59 -12.80 -10.15
N ILE A 132 -1.76 -14.11 -10.13
CA ILE A 132 -0.85 -15.04 -9.45
C ILE A 132 -0.07 -15.82 -10.50
N GLN A 133 1.24 -15.85 -10.36
CA GLN A 133 2.15 -16.61 -11.20
C GLN A 133 3.15 -17.35 -10.30
N ASP A 134 3.36 -18.64 -10.53
CA ASP A 134 4.29 -19.48 -9.79
C ASP A 134 4.15 -19.39 -8.26
N GLY A 135 2.90 -19.25 -7.78
CA GLY A 135 2.59 -19.14 -6.35
C GLY A 135 2.90 -17.78 -5.73
N GLN A 136 3.17 -16.75 -6.54
CA GLN A 136 3.44 -15.37 -6.11
C GLN A 136 2.55 -14.36 -6.83
N VAL A 137 2.34 -13.20 -6.22
CA VAL A 137 1.65 -12.07 -6.84
C VAL A 137 2.56 -11.45 -7.89
N ILE A 138 2.14 -11.44 -9.18
CA ILE A 138 2.83 -10.76 -10.28
C ILE A 138 2.20 -9.42 -10.63
N GLU A 139 0.93 -9.21 -10.31
CA GLU A 139 0.24 -7.96 -10.58
C GLU A 139 -0.82 -7.67 -9.51
N HIS A 140 -1.02 -6.40 -9.18
CA HIS A 140 -2.01 -5.94 -8.21
C HIS A 140 -2.64 -4.61 -8.65
N TRP A 141 -3.97 -4.51 -8.49
CA TRP A 141 -4.74 -3.25 -8.52
C TRP A 141 -5.93 -3.34 -7.57
N ALA A 142 -6.59 -2.20 -7.30
CA ALA A 142 -7.72 -2.15 -6.38
C ALA A 142 -8.75 -1.10 -6.77
N VAL A 143 -10.00 -1.34 -6.37
CA VAL A 143 -11.05 -0.33 -6.29
C VAL A 143 -11.37 -0.08 -4.82
N ARG A 144 -11.35 1.19 -4.39
CA ARG A 144 -11.44 1.59 -2.99
C ARG A 144 -12.44 2.72 -2.79
N ASP A 145 -13.10 2.74 -1.63
CA ASP A 145 -13.90 3.88 -1.18
C ASP A 145 -13.01 4.97 -0.53
N ASP A 146 -12.12 5.57 -1.35
CA ASP A 146 -11.24 6.65 -0.90
C ASP A 146 -12.03 7.88 -0.42
N LEU A 147 -13.21 8.14 -1.00
CA LEU A 147 -14.08 9.25 -0.58
C LEU A 147 -14.68 9.00 0.81
N GLY A 148 -15.15 7.77 1.07
CA GLY A 148 -15.64 7.37 2.37
C GLY A 148 -14.56 7.46 3.45
N GLN A 149 -13.36 6.99 3.15
CA GLN A 149 -12.20 7.14 4.03
C GLN A 149 -11.90 8.61 4.33
N ALA A 150 -11.85 9.46 3.31
CA ALA A 150 -11.55 10.89 3.46
C ALA A 150 -12.58 11.60 4.35
N LYS A 151 -13.87 11.26 4.24
CA LYS A 151 -14.94 11.78 5.11
C LYS A 151 -14.77 11.30 6.55
N GLN A 152 -14.53 10.01 6.78
CA GLN A 152 -14.32 9.43 8.11
C GLN A 152 -13.13 10.08 8.82
N LEU A 153 -12.03 10.31 8.09
CA LEU A 153 -10.82 10.95 8.61
C LEU A 153 -10.97 12.48 8.78
N GLY A 154 -12.05 13.09 8.26
CA GLY A 154 -12.28 14.53 8.31
C GLY A 154 -11.37 15.31 7.35
N TRP A 155 -10.91 14.67 6.29
CA TRP A 155 -10.19 15.33 5.19
C TRP A 155 -11.17 16.07 4.27
N LEU A 156 -12.44 15.62 4.21
CA LEU A 156 -13.50 16.18 3.40
C LEU A 156 -14.81 16.32 4.21
N PRO A 157 -15.51 17.48 4.13
CA PRO A 157 -14.98 18.76 3.66
C PRO A 157 -13.90 19.27 4.63
N PRO A 158 -12.79 19.83 4.14
CA PRO A 158 -11.75 20.30 5.04
C PRO A 158 -12.21 21.56 5.78
N SER A 159 -12.00 21.62 7.11
CA SER A 159 -12.20 22.86 7.85
C SER A 159 -11.10 23.89 7.49
N PRO A 160 -11.36 25.21 7.61
CA PRO A 160 -10.33 26.24 7.36
C PRO A 160 -9.05 26.02 8.18
N THR A 161 -9.19 25.65 9.45
CA THR A 161 -8.05 25.34 10.33
C THR A 161 -7.29 24.10 9.85
N TYR A 162 -7.99 23.09 9.33
CA TYR A 162 -7.36 21.89 8.78
C TYR A 162 -6.58 22.21 7.50
N LEU A 163 -7.09 23.08 6.62
CA LEU A 163 -6.37 23.55 5.41
C LEU A 163 -5.06 24.25 5.76
N ILE A 164 -5.05 25.10 6.78
CA ILE A 164 -3.83 25.75 7.28
C ILE A 164 -2.82 24.72 7.76
N ARG A 165 -3.27 23.74 8.57
CA ARG A 165 -2.43 22.64 9.05
C ARG A 165 -1.86 21.81 7.89
N MET A 166 -2.65 21.52 6.87
CA MET A 166 -2.18 20.82 5.66
C MET A 166 -1.08 21.60 4.94
N ALA A 167 -1.26 22.91 4.74
CA ALA A 167 -0.27 23.77 4.10
C ALA A 167 1.05 23.79 4.88
N ILE A 168 0.99 23.91 6.21
CA ILE A 168 2.18 23.87 7.10
C ILE A 168 2.86 22.49 7.01
N THR A 169 2.09 21.42 7.08
CA THR A 169 2.62 20.04 7.01
C THR A 169 3.31 19.79 5.68
N LYS A 170 2.69 20.19 4.56
CA LYS A 170 3.29 20.09 3.22
C LYS A 170 4.64 20.85 3.13
N ARG A 171 4.69 22.08 3.67
CA ARG A 171 5.95 22.88 3.69
C ARG A 171 7.05 22.20 4.51
N ARG A 172 6.72 21.60 5.66
CA ARG A 172 7.69 20.89 6.52
C ARG A 172 8.26 19.65 5.82
N VAL A 173 7.41 18.87 5.15
CA VAL A 173 7.86 17.68 4.40
C VAL A 173 8.78 18.09 3.24
N LYS A 174 8.45 19.16 2.50
CA LYS A 174 9.31 19.65 1.41
C LYS A 174 10.68 20.12 1.90
N ARG A 175 10.76 20.82 3.05
CA ARG A 175 12.02 21.28 3.65
C ARG A 175 12.90 20.10 4.10
N GLY A 176 12.36 19.11 4.79
CA GLY A 176 13.12 17.93 5.23
C GLY A 176 13.74 17.15 4.06
N LYS A 177 13.06 17.06 2.91
CA LYS A 177 13.65 16.48 1.68
C LYS A 177 14.81 17.32 1.11
N GLY A 178 14.81 18.65 1.32
CA GLY A 178 15.89 19.53 0.88
C GLY A 178 17.18 19.31 1.67
N GLU A 179 17.08 19.05 2.96
CA GLU A 179 18.24 18.81 3.83
C GLU A 179 18.91 17.46 3.54
N GLU A 180 18.15 16.40 3.25
CA GLU A 180 18.69 15.10 2.86
C GLU A 180 19.46 15.15 1.52
N ARG A 181 19.03 16.00 0.57
CA ARG A 181 19.71 16.16 -0.74
C ARG A 181 21.04 16.94 -0.63
N HIS A 182 21.21 17.80 0.36
CA HIS A 182 22.44 18.59 0.57
C HIS A 182 23.47 17.87 1.45
N GLY A 183 23.04 16.90 2.27
CA GLY A 183 23.94 16.11 3.13
C GLY A 183 24.78 15.05 2.43
N THR A 184 24.48 14.72 1.17
CA THR A 184 25.19 13.64 0.43
C THR A 184 26.38 14.15 -0.39
N HIS A 185 26.75 15.44 -0.32
CA HIS A 185 27.80 16.04 -1.14
C HIS A 185 29.06 16.48 -0.39
N LEU A 186 29.25 16.01 0.85
CA LEU A 186 30.47 16.31 1.61
C LEU A 186 31.04 15.04 2.26
N LEU A 187 31.74 14.24 1.47
CA LEU A 187 32.88 13.44 1.98
C LEU A 187 34.00 13.48 0.93
N PRO A 188 35.23 13.72 1.34
CA PRO A 188 36.41 13.84 0.49
C PRO A 188 36.84 12.51 -0.15
#